data_4a5c2dde817dfe2cd61bbcf06273b293
#
_entry.id   4a5c2dde817dfe2cd61bbcf06273b293
#
_cell.length_a   1.000
_cell.length_b   1.000
_cell.length_c   1.000
_cell.angle_alpha   90.00
_cell.angle_beta   90.00
_cell.angle_gamma   90.00
#
_symmetry.space_group_name_H-M   'P 1'
#
loop_
_entity.id
_entity.type
_entity.pdbx_description
1 polymer ?
#
loop_
_entity_poly.entity_id
_entity_poly.type
_entity_poly.pdbx_seq_one_letter_code
_entity_poly.pdbx_strand_id
1 'polypeptide(L)'
;MARLAVLIHGMWGTSGVWHRWRPFLEERRWKTIAHSLRHHDVPSDAPPAELGATSLLDYVADLEKMILALPEKPVVIGHSMGGLLALLLCARGLARAGALLTPAPPSSILAIRPSNLMAFARIQARWAWRKKPHKATLGEALAYTFNTADRTMGEKEYSAFVHESGRALLEIGLPWLDGTRAATVDPRRVTVPLLFVAAEKDRLVPPDVVQRTAKQFAHVSHYVEHEDQGHWVLGQPGWERVAGHAEAWLTGKVT
;
A
#
# COMPACT_ATOMS: atom_id res chain seq x y z
N MET A 1 -24.98 10.78 -5.82
CA MET A 1 -23.95 11.47 -5.00
C MET A 1 -22.60 11.23 -5.60
N ALA A 2 -21.63 12.15 -5.45
CA ALA A 2 -20.28 11.92 -5.92
C ALA A 2 -19.64 10.83 -5.05
N ARG A 3 -18.99 9.86 -5.68
CA ARG A 3 -18.31 8.76 -4.97
C ARG A 3 -16.96 9.29 -4.43
N LEU A 4 -16.69 9.09 -3.16
CA LEU A 4 -15.47 9.58 -2.51
C LEU A 4 -14.46 8.45 -2.31
N ALA A 5 -13.22 8.64 -2.80
CA ALA A 5 -12.13 7.70 -2.65
C ALA A 5 -10.92 8.36 -1.97
N VAL A 6 -10.39 7.71 -0.94
CA VAL A 6 -9.09 8.05 -0.32
C VAL A 6 -8.03 7.09 -0.85
N LEU A 7 -6.95 7.66 -1.41
CA LEU A 7 -5.85 6.94 -2.03
C LEU A 7 -4.64 6.94 -1.10
N ILE A 8 -4.15 5.75 -0.73
CA ILE A 8 -3.09 5.57 0.27
C ILE A 8 -1.89 4.91 -0.40
N HIS A 9 -0.77 5.64 -0.46
CA HIS A 9 0.46 5.17 -1.09
C HIS A 9 1.20 4.10 -0.26
N GLY A 10 2.09 3.37 -0.92
CA GLY A 10 2.98 2.40 -0.30
C GLY A 10 4.26 3.02 0.25
N MET A 11 5.18 2.18 0.71
CA MET A 11 6.52 2.58 1.14
C MET A 11 7.20 3.41 0.07
N TRP A 12 8.00 4.38 0.49
CA TRP A 12 8.79 5.29 -0.35
C TRP A 12 7.97 6.22 -1.25
N GLY A 13 6.64 6.07 -1.29
CA GLY A 13 5.76 6.89 -2.11
C GLY A 13 5.38 8.21 -1.44
N THR A 14 4.70 9.04 -2.21
CA THR A 14 3.97 10.23 -1.78
C THR A 14 2.58 10.21 -2.40
N SER A 15 1.75 11.22 -2.13
CA SER A 15 0.48 11.39 -2.87
C SER A 15 0.67 11.46 -4.39
N GLY A 16 1.85 11.84 -4.86
CA GLY A 16 2.21 11.94 -6.28
C GLY A 16 2.19 10.62 -7.05
N VAL A 17 2.35 9.45 -6.38
CA VAL A 17 2.29 8.15 -7.07
C VAL A 17 0.94 7.87 -7.72
N TRP A 18 -0.10 8.59 -7.31
CA TRP A 18 -1.46 8.47 -7.82
C TRP A 18 -1.74 9.35 -9.05
N HIS A 19 -0.72 9.98 -9.66
CA HIS A 19 -0.86 10.94 -10.76
C HIS A 19 -1.59 10.38 -12.00
N ARG A 20 -1.58 9.05 -12.22
CA ARG A 20 -2.31 8.37 -13.29
C ARG A 20 -3.71 7.94 -12.85
N TRP A 21 -3.84 7.42 -11.62
CA TRP A 21 -5.10 6.90 -11.09
C TRP A 21 -6.12 8.00 -10.79
N ARG A 22 -5.67 9.15 -10.29
CA ARG A 22 -6.57 10.26 -9.96
C ARG A 22 -7.37 10.75 -11.17
N PRO A 23 -6.77 11.17 -12.29
CA PRO A 23 -7.53 11.57 -13.48
C PRO A 23 -8.45 10.44 -13.97
N PHE A 24 -7.95 9.21 -14.01
CA PHE A 24 -8.73 8.03 -14.43
C PHE A 24 -10.01 7.84 -13.60
N LEU A 25 -9.93 8.01 -12.28
CA LEU A 25 -11.08 7.92 -11.39
C LEU A 25 -11.99 9.15 -11.48
N GLU A 26 -11.42 10.34 -11.59
CA GLU A 26 -12.15 11.62 -11.67
C GLU A 26 -13.00 11.71 -12.95
N GLU A 27 -12.50 11.21 -14.10
CA GLU A 27 -13.26 11.04 -15.33
C GLU A 27 -14.48 10.11 -15.15
N ARG A 28 -14.43 9.20 -14.18
CA ARG A 28 -15.50 8.26 -13.81
C ARG A 28 -16.36 8.75 -12.63
N ARG A 29 -16.33 10.07 -12.37
CA ARG A 29 -17.12 10.76 -11.35
C ARG A 29 -16.78 10.38 -9.92
N TRP A 30 -15.55 9.95 -9.66
CA TRP A 30 -15.02 9.85 -8.30
C TRP A 30 -14.42 11.18 -7.86
N LYS A 31 -14.65 11.56 -6.61
CA LYS A 31 -13.80 12.57 -5.93
C LYS A 31 -12.65 11.82 -5.29
N THR A 32 -11.43 12.26 -5.55
CA THR A 32 -10.23 11.59 -5.03
C THR A 32 -9.50 12.46 -4.03
N ILE A 33 -9.07 11.87 -2.93
CA ILE A 33 -8.18 12.47 -1.95
C ILE A 33 -6.94 11.59 -1.89
N ALA A 34 -5.81 12.08 -2.37
CA ALA A 34 -4.52 11.45 -2.21
C ALA A 34 -3.71 12.26 -1.19
N HIS A 35 -3.38 11.65 -0.08
CA HIS A 35 -2.64 12.27 1.02
C HIS A 35 -1.26 11.63 1.16
N SER A 36 -0.22 12.44 1.31
CA SER A 36 1.10 11.92 1.69
C SER A 36 1.08 11.53 3.16
N LEU A 37 1.57 10.34 3.48
CA LEU A 37 1.70 9.89 4.85
C LEU A 37 2.65 10.81 5.63
N ARG A 38 2.55 10.81 6.95
CA ARG A 38 3.38 11.61 7.84
C ARG A 38 4.86 11.51 7.46
N HIS A 39 5.53 12.66 7.33
CA HIS A 39 6.94 12.78 6.96
C HIS A 39 7.31 12.36 5.52
N HIS A 40 6.33 12.14 4.63
CA HIS A 40 6.58 11.80 3.23
C HIS A 40 6.49 13.01 2.28
N ASP A 41 5.92 14.12 2.72
CA ASP A 41 5.85 15.36 1.94
C ASP A 41 7.06 16.25 2.21
N VAL A 42 8.24 15.72 1.90
CA VAL A 42 9.56 16.31 2.16
C VAL A 42 10.50 16.04 1.00
N PRO A 43 11.58 16.82 0.83
CA PRO A 43 12.62 16.51 -0.15
C PRO A 43 13.18 15.09 0.04
N SER A 44 13.41 14.39 -1.07
CA SER A 44 13.78 12.97 -1.07
C SER A 44 15.14 12.67 -0.43
N ASP A 45 16.00 13.68 -0.28
CA ASP A 45 17.36 13.61 0.29
C ASP A 45 17.46 14.11 1.74
N ALA A 46 16.37 14.70 2.27
CA ALA A 46 16.35 15.30 3.60
C ALA A 46 15.19 14.76 4.47
N PRO A 47 15.16 13.43 4.75
CA PRO A 47 14.11 12.87 5.61
C PRO A 47 14.26 13.36 7.04
N PRO A 48 13.17 13.75 7.72
CA PRO A 48 13.23 14.08 9.14
C PRO A 48 13.60 12.83 9.96
N ALA A 49 14.37 13.02 11.02
CA ALA A 49 14.84 11.91 11.87
C ALA A 49 13.69 11.13 12.52
N GLU A 50 12.61 11.84 12.84
CA GLU A 50 11.37 11.31 13.44
C GLU A 50 10.70 10.24 12.57
N LEU A 51 10.85 10.34 11.25
CA LEU A 51 10.33 9.35 10.32
C LEU A 51 10.81 7.94 10.69
N GLY A 52 12.07 7.79 11.08
CA GLY A 52 12.62 6.47 11.39
C GLY A 52 11.89 5.69 12.47
N ALA A 53 11.23 6.38 13.40
CA ALA A 53 10.48 5.81 14.51
C ALA A 53 8.95 5.82 14.30
N THR A 54 8.46 6.32 13.18
CA THR A 54 7.03 6.40 12.86
C THR A 54 6.45 5.00 12.64
N SER A 55 5.38 4.69 13.38
CA SER A 55 4.69 3.41 13.32
C SER A 55 3.59 3.39 12.25
N LEU A 56 3.18 2.20 11.81
CA LEU A 56 1.92 2.03 11.05
C LEU A 56 0.72 2.60 11.82
N LEU A 57 0.73 2.52 13.15
CA LEU A 57 -0.34 3.08 13.97
C LEU A 57 -0.40 4.61 13.91
N ASP A 58 0.75 5.28 13.76
CA ASP A 58 0.80 6.73 13.55
C ASP A 58 0.19 7.12 12.20
N TYR A 59 0.52 6.39 11.14
CA TYR A 59 -0.09 6.60 9.82
C TYR A 59 -1.60 6.37 9.85
N VAL A 60 -2.04 5.29 10.51
CA VAL A 60 -3.47 5.01 10.65
C VAL A 60 -4.18 6.10 11.46
N ALA A 61 -3.57 6.63 12.53
CA ALA A 61 -4.17 7.68 13.32
C ALA A 61 -4.36 8.99 12.52
N ASP A 62 -3.39 9.36 11.68
CA ASP A 62 -3.51 10.53 10.80
C ASP A 62 -4.60 10.34 9.75
N LEU A 63 -4.63 9.16 9.10
CA LEU A 63 -5.66 8.82 8.11
C LEU A 63 -7.06 8.76 8.75
N GLU A 64 -7.19 8.21 9.96
CA GLU A 64 -8.43 8.17 10.73
C GLU A 64 -8.93 9.59 11.01
N LYS A 65 -8.05 10.47 11.52
CA LYS A 65 -8.39 11.88 11.75
C LYS A 65 -8.87 12.57 10.48
N MET A 66 -8.19 12.36 9.37
CA MET A 66 -8.58 12.90 8.06
C MET A 66 -9.95 12.37 7.62
N ILE A 67 -10.18 11.04 7.70
CA ILE A 67 -11.43 10.42 7.26
C ILE A 67 -12.61 10.87 8.12
N LEU A 68 -12.44 11.00 9.43
CA LEU A 68 -13.49 11.47 10.33
C LEU A 68 -13.91 12.92 10.08
N ALA A 69 -13.06 13.73 9.44
CA ALA A 69 -13.39 15.08 9.02
C ALA A 69 -14.14 15.15 7.67
N LEU A 70 -14.29 14.03 6.96
CA LEU A 70 -15.02 13.97 5.70
C LEU A 70 -16.54 13.95 5.93
N PRO A 71 -17.33 14.47 4.97
CA PRO A 71 -18.79 14.52 5.09
C PRO A 71 -19.44 13.12 5.06
N GLU A 72 -18.75 12.14 4.50
CA GLU A 72 -19.20 10.74 4.41
C GLU A 72 -18.02 9.78 4.45
N LYS A 73 -18.27 8.51 4.83
CA LYS A 73 -17.22 7.48 4.78
C LYS A 73 -16.80 7.23 3.33
N PRO A 74 -15.50 7.31 3.00
CA PRO A 74 -15.00 7.05 1.66
C PRO A 74 -14.93 5.55 1.36
N VAL A 75 -14.63 5.18 0.10
CA VAL A 75 -13.89 3.96 -0.18
C VAL A 75 -12.40 4.26 0.03
N VAL A 76 -11.63 3.23 0.40
CA VAL A 76 -10.17 3.36 0.53
C VAL A 76 -9.49 2.51 -0.55
N ILE A 77 -8.53 3.09 -1.26
CA ILE A 77 -7.71 2.40 -2.27
C ILE A 77 -6.27 2.51 -1.79
N GLY A 78 -5.66 1.39 -1.46
CA GLY A 78 -4.30 1.38 -0.93
C GLY A 78 -3.36 0.49 -1.74
N HIS A 79 -2.13 0.96 -1.98
CA HIS A 79 -1.09 0.21 -2.66
C HIS A 79 -0.02 -0.25 -1.66
N SER A 80 0.38 -1.52 -1.73
CA SER A 80 1.47 -2.08 -0.92
C SER A 80 1.24 -1.86 0.60
N MET A 81 2.13 -1.17 1.33
CA MET A 81 1.90 -0.74 2.71
C MET A 81 0.58 0.03 2.86
N GLY A 82 0.25 0.91 1.91
CA GLY A 82 -1.03 1.61 1.88
C GLY A 82 -2.24 0.67 1.79
N GLY A 83 -2.08 -0.51 1.18
CA GLY A 83 -3.08 -1.57 1.17
C GLY A 83 -3.32 -2.17 2.56
N LEU A 84 -2.25 -2.37 3.34
CA LEU A 84 -2.36 -2.78 4.75
C LEU A 84 -3.01 -1.68 5.61
N LEU A 85 -2.63 -0.41 5.40
CA LEU A 85 -3.25 0.73 6.09
C LEU A 85 -4.75 0.81 5.75
N ALA A 86 -5.13 0.63 4.48
CA ALA A 86 -6.53 0.57 4.05
C ALA A 86 -7.30 -0.57 4.74
N LEU A 87 -6.69 -1.74 4.89
CA LEU A 87 -7.27 -2.88 5.61
C LEU A 87 -7.48 -2.57 7.10
N LEU A 88 -6.50 -1.91 7.74
CA LEU A 88 -6.60 -1.45 9.14
C LEU A 88 -7.73 -0.43 9.32
N LEU A 89 -7.92 0.50 8.37
CA LEU A 89 -9.02 1.47 8.38
C LEU A 89 -10.38 0.79 8.18
N CYS A 90 -10.47 -0.21 7.30
CA CYS A 90 -11.68 -1.03 7.13
C CYS A 90 -12.05 -1.76 8.43
N ALA A 91 -11.07 -2.33 9.14
CA ALA A 91 -11.28 -3.00 10.43
C ALA A 91 -11.72 -2.05 11.56
N ARG A 92 -11.44 -0.74 11.40
CA ARG A 92 -11.92 0.33 12.31
C ARG A 92 -13.29 0.88 11.90
N GLY A 93 -13.90 0.37 10.81
CA GLY A 93 -15.20 0.83 10.31
C GLY A 93 -15.17 2.22 9.68
N LEU A 94 -14.00 2.67 9.20
CA LEU A 94 -13.78 4.02 8.66
C LEU A 94 -14.01 4.12 7.15
N ALA A 95 -14.26 3.01 6.46
CA ALA A 95 -14.49 2.97 5.03
C ALA A 95 -15.79 2.21 4.69
N ARG A 96 -16.34 2.46 3.50
CA ARG A 96 -17.48 1.71 2.95
C ARG A 96 -17.06 0.46 2.17
N ALA A 97 -15.87 0.49 1.58
CA ALA A 97 -15.23 -0.62 0.88
C ALA A 97 -13.73 -0.37 0.79
N GLY A 98 -12.94 -1.41 0.55
CA GLY A 98 -11.50 -1.31 0.33
C GLY A 98 -11.05 -1.99 -0.96
N ALA A 99 -10.22 -1.32 -1.77
CA ALA A 99 -9.44 -1.92 -2.85
C ALA A 99 -7.97 -1.94 -2.46
N LEU A 100 -7.42 -3.13 -2.30
CA LEU A 100 -6.10 -3.40 -1.75
C LEU A 100 -5.21 -3.88 -2.90
N LEU A 101 -4.38 -2.98 -3.42
CA LEU A 101 -3.54 -3.21 -4.60
C LEU A 101 -2.19 -3.76 -4.15
N THR A 102 -1.88 -5.00 -4.50
CA THR A 102 -0.64 -5.69 -4.08
C THR A 102 -0.29 -5.44 -2.61
N PRO A 103 -1.26 -5.62 -1.65
CA PRO A 103 -1.15 -5.13 -0.29
C PRO A 103 -0.08 -5.86 0.50
N ALA A 104 0.68 -5.13 1.32
CA ALA A 104 1.50 -5.75 2.35
C ALA A 104 0.62 -6.60 3.29
N PRO A 105 1.08 -7.78 3.70
CA PRO A 105 0.26 -8.71 4.50
C PRO A 105 0.11 -8.22 5.95
N PRO A 106 -1.01 -8.55 6.62
CA PRO A 106 -1.12 -8.42 8.06
C PRO A 106 -0.20 -9.42 8.78
N SER A 107 0.08 -9.17 10.06
CA SER A 107 1.01 -9.96 10.88
C SER A 107 0.69 -11.46 10.99
N SER A 108 -0.55 -11.84 10.71
CA SER A 108 -1.02 -13.23 10.67
C SER A 108 -0.55 -14.02 9.45
N ILE A 109 -0.03 -13.34 8.41
CA ILE A 109 0.47 -13.94 7.18
C ILE A 109 1.98 -13.77 7.09
N LEU A 110 2.71 -14.85 7.24
CA LEU A 110 4.15 -14.87 7.01
C LEU A 110 4.44 -14.79 5.51
N ALA A 111 5.12 -13.71 5.12
CA ALA A 111 5.57 -13.47 3.75
C ALA A 111 7.09 -13.63 3.60
N ILE A 112 7.68 -14.61 4.32
CA ILE A 112 9.13 -14.87 4.25
C ILE A 112 9.41 -15.63 2.96
N ARG A 113 9.97 -14.93 1.99
CA ARG A 113 10.48 -15.47 0.73
C ARG A 113 11.90 -14.97 0.51
N PRO A 114 12.77 -15.72 -0.19
CA PRO A 114 14.12 -15.25 -0.49
C PRO A 114 14.13 -13.87 -1.17
N SER A 115 13.19 -13.60 -2.07
CA SER A 115 13.07 -12.28 -2.75
C SER A 115 12.80 -11.14 -1.77
N ASN A 116 11.89 -11.34 -0.81
CA ASN A 116 11.59 -10.31 0.21
C ASN A 116 12.79 -10.08 1.13
N LEU A 117 13.46 -11.16 1.59
CA LEU A 117 14.64 -11.04 2.43
C LEU A 117 15.76 -10.29 1.70
N MET A 118 16.00 -10.60 0.42
CA MET A 118 17.02 -9.91 -0.39
C MET A 118 16.66 -8.45 -0.64
N ALA A 119 15.38 -8.13 -0.90
CA ALA A 119 14.94 -6.75 -1.13
C ALA A 119 15.22 -5.82 0.06
N PHE A 120 15.21 -6.33 1.28
CA PHE A 120 15.41 -5.56 2.51
C PHE A 120 16.72 -5.85 3.25
N ALA A 121 17.55 -6.81 2.77
CA ALA A 121 18.76 -7.26 3.46
C ALA A 121 19.74 -6.12 3.77
N ARG A 122 19.96 -5.19 2.80
CA ARG A 122 20.84 -4.05 2.97
C ARG A 122 20.35 -3.10 4.07
N ILE A 123 19.03 -2.89 4.16
CA ILE A 123 18.42 -2.04 5.19
C ILE A 123 18.61 -2.70 6.57
N GLN A 124 18.30 -3.99 6.67
CA GLN A 124 18.40 -4.75 7.91
C GLN A 124 19.84 -4.88 8.43
N ALA A 125 20.85 -4.84 7.55
CA ALA A 125 22.26 -4.89 7.93
C ALA A 125 22.76 -3.57 8.56
N ARG A 126 22.01 -2.47 8.50
CA ARG A 126 22.43 -1.19 9.09
C ARG A 126 22.20 -1.17 10.59
N TRP A 127 23.18 -0.65 11.34
CA TRP A 127 23.03 -0.47 12.80
C TRP A 127 21.82 0.40 13.15
N ALA A 128 21.01 -0.07 14.10
CA ALA A 128 19.79 0.60 14.56
C ALA A 128 18.78 0.93 13.44
N TRP A 129 18.74 0.13 12.37
CA TRP A 129 17.90 0.35 11.19
C TRP A 129 16.42 0.61 11.55
N ARG A 130 15.91 -0.02 12.59
CA ARG A 130 14.52 0.12 13.08
C ARG A 130 14.13 1.51 13.55
N LYS A 131 15.11 2.41 13.73
CA LYS A 131 14.92 3.78 14.22
C LYS A 131 15.42 4.83 13.22
N LYS A 132 15.70 4.43 11.99
CA LYS A 132 16.26 5.32 10.96
C LYS A 132 15.37 5.33 9.72
N PRO A 133 15.29 6.45 9.01
CA PRO A 133 14.70 6.49 7.69
C PRO A 133 15.52 5.66 6.69
N HIS A 134 14.82 5.00 5.75
CA HIS A 134 15.44 4.19 4.71
C HIS A 134 14.79 4.43 3.36
N LYS A 135 15.61 4.41 2.31
CA LYS A 135 15.16 4.43 0.92
C LYS A 135 15.79 3.24 0.20
N ALA A 136 15.02 2.55 -0.64
CA ALA A 136 15.56 1.55 -1.55
C ALA A 136 16.56 2.22 -2.50
N THR A 137 17.60 1.51 -2.91
CA THR A 137 18.46 1.97 -4.01
C THR A 137 17.71 1.85 -5.33
N LEU A 138 18.17 2.57 -6.36
CA LEU A 138 17.61 2.44 -7.72
C LEU A 138 17.67 0.98 -8.19
N GLY A 139 18.76 0.27 -7.95
CA GLY A 139 18.91 -1.14 -8.32
C GLY A 139 17.89 -2.04 -7.63
N GLU A 140 17.66 -1.86 -6.32
CA GLU A 140 16.64 -2.58 -5.58
C GLU A 140 15.23 -2.24 -6.09
N ALA A 141 14.94 -0.98 -6.33
CA ALA A 141 13.64 -0.55 -6.86
C ALA A 141 13.35 -1.15 -8.24
N LEU A 142 14.34 -1.13 -9.16
CA LEU A 142 14.21 -1.73 -10.48
C LEU A 142 14.06 -3.26 -10.42
N ALA A 143 14.75 -3.93 -9.49
CA ALA A 143 14.71 -5.38 -9.37
C ALA A 143 13.41 -5.90 -8.75
N TYR A 144 12.79 -5.14 -7.85
CA TYR A 144 11.67 -5.62 -7.04
C TYR A 144 10.37 -4.82 -7.23
N THR A 145 10.43 -3.49 -7.23
CA THR A 145 9.23 -2.64 -7.36
C THR A 145 8.83 -2.49 -8.82
N PHE A 146 9.79 -2.19 -9.71
CA PHE A 146 9.58 -1.89 -11.11
C PHE A 146 10.01 -3.04 -12.03
N ASN A 147 10.02 -4.27 -11.55
CA ASN A 147 10.59 -5.43 -12.24
C ASN A 147 9.90 -5.81 -13.56
N THR A 148 8.74 -5.27 -13.86
CA THR A 148 7.99 -5.44 -15.12
C THR A 148 7.88 -4.14 -15.94
N ALA A 149 8.40 -3.03 -15.42
CA ALA A 149 8.50 -1.77 -16.16
C ALA A 149 9.79 -1.72 -16.97
N ASP A 150 9.81 -0.94 -18.05
CA ASP A 150 11.08 -0.60 -18.69
C ASP A 150 11.94 0.27 -17.75
N ARG A 151 13.25 0.27 -18.01
CA ARG A 151 14.22 0.95 -17.16
C ARG A 151 13.96 2.44 -17.06
N THR A 152 13.64 3.10 -18.16
CA THR A 152 13.42 4.55 -18.23
C THR A 152 12.24 4.96 -17.36
N MET A 153 11.15 4.20 -17.44
CA MET A 153 9.98 4.37 -16.59
C MET A 153 10.33 4.14 -15.11
N GLY A 154 11.03 3.04 -14.80
CA GLY A 154 11.43 2.74 -13.42
C GLY A 154 12.32 3.82 -12.80
N GLU A 155 13.28 4.36 -13.56
CA GLU A 155 14.14 5.47 -13.14
C GLU A 155 13.34 6.76 -12.89
N LYS A 156 12.39 7.07 -13.77
CA LYS A 156 11.48 8.22 -13.63
C LYS A 156 10.63 8.10 -12.36
N GLU A 157 9.97 6.97 -12.15
CA GLU A 157 9.14 6.75 -10.96
C GLU A 157 9.99 6.74 -9.68
N TYR A 158 11.19 6.14 -9.72
CA TYR A 158 12.12 6.14 -8.60
C TYR A 158 12.59 7.55 -8.19
N SER A 159 12.69 8.49 -9.14
CA SER A 159 13.11 9.87 -8.83
C SER A 159 12.18 10.56 -7.83
N ALA A 160 10.91 10.14 -7.77
CA ALA A 160 9.91 10.64 -6.83
C ALA A 160 9.88 9.87 -5.49
N PHE A 161 10.70 8.82 -5.32
CA PHE A 161 10.74 8.10 -4.06
C PHE A 161 11.35 8.94 -2.95
N VAL A 162 10.74 8.85 -1.78
CA VAL A 162 11.23 9.43 -0.53
C VAL A 162 11.68 8.34 0.45
N HIS A 163 12.09 8.70 1.64
CA HIS A 163 12.43 7.72 2.68
C HIS A 163 11.17 7.15 3.36
N GLU A 164 11.33 5.96 3.92
CA GLU A 164 10.31 5.27 4.72
C GLU A 164 10.83 4.97 6.12
N SER A 165 9.93 4.81 7.06
CA SER A 165 10.20 4.46 8.45
C SER A 165 10.83 3.08 8.61
N GLY A 166 11.95 3.00 9.32
CA GLY A 166 12.53 1.72 9.73
C GLY A 166 11.62 0.95 10.70
N ARG A 167 10.82 1.67 11.50
CA ARG A 167 9.82 1.05 12.38
C ARG A 167 8.69 0.42 11.59
N ALA A 168 8.11 1.10 10.61
CA ALA A 168 7.07 0.53 9.75
C ALA A 168 7.58 -0.70 8.97
N LEU A 169 8.85 -0.64 8.49
CA LEU A 169 9.52 -1.80 7.89
C LEU A 169 9.61 -3.00 8.84
N LEU A 170 9.94 -2.77 10.12
CA LEU A 170 9.96 -3.83 11.13
C LEU A 170 8.56 -4.41 11.35
N GLU A 171 7.57 -3.55 11.55
CA GLU A 171 6.19 -3.92 11.87
C GLU A 171 5.55 -4.79 10.79
N ILE A 172 5.93 -4.58 9.52
CA ILE A 172 5.47 -5.40 8.38
C ILE A 172 6.35 -6.63 8.19
N GLY A 173 7.68 -6.45 8.15
CA GLY A 173 8.62 -7.50 7.74
C GLY A 173 8.94 -8.50 8.83
N LEU A 174 8.93 -8.09 10.10
CA LEU A 174 9.29 -8.90 11.26
C LEU A 174 8.27 -8.69 12.40
N PRO A 175 6.96 -8.94 12.14
CA PRO A 175 5.88 -8.58 13.05
C PRO A 175 5.98 -9.26 14.44
N TRP A 176 6.67 -10.39 14.54
CA TRP A 176 6.92 -11.06 15.83
C TRP A 176 7.88 -10.30 16.74
N LEU A 177 8.63 -9.32 16.20
CA LEU A 177 9.49 -8.41 16.96
C LEU A 177 8.78 -7.09 17.33
N ASP A 178 7.54 -6.92 16.87
CA ASP A 178 6.72 -5.75 17.17
C ASP A 178 5.78 -6.01 18.36
N GLY A 179 6.16 -5.52 19.54
CA GLY A 179 5.33 -5.61 20.74
C GLY A 179 4.02 -4.83 20.67
N THR A 180 3.88 -3.88 19.72
CA THR A 180 2.65 -3.08 19.56
C THR A 180 1.61 -3.77 18.68
N ARG A 181 2.01 -4.81 17.93
CA ARG A 181 1.15 -5.54 16.99
C ARG A 181 0.51 -4.63 15.94
N ALA A 182 1.26 -3.65 15.45
CA ALA A 182 0.76 -2.59 14.56
C ALA A 182 0.16 -3.13 13.25
N ALA A 183 0.71 -4.22 12.70
CA ALA A 183 0.21 -4.87 11.48
C ALA A 183 -0.88 -5.92 11.75
N THR A 184 -1.45 -6.00 12.96
CA THR A 184 -2.46 -7.02 13.31
C THR A 184 -3.85 -6.56 12.92
N VAL A 185 -4.57 -7.39 12.18
CA VAL A 185 -5.97 -7.17 11.79
C VAL A 185 -6.82 -8.36 12.24
N ASP A 186 -7.86 -8.11 13.03
CA ASP A 186 -8.87 -9.13 13.33
C ASP A 186 -9.88 -9.21 12.18
N PRO A 187 -9.94 -10.33 11.44
CA PRO A 187 -10.85 -10.48 10.31
C PRO A 187 -12.33 -10.26 10.68
N ARG A 188 -12.74 -10.59 11.90
CA ARG A 188 -14.11 -10.44 12.37
C ARG A 188 -14.55 -8.97 12.48
N ARG A 189 -13.60 -8.04 12.57
CA ARG A 189 -13.88 -6.60 12.62
C ARG A 189 -14.06 -5.98 11.23
N VAL A 190 -13.73 -6.70 10.16
CA VAL A 190 -13.88 -6.21 8.79
C VAL A 190 -15.23 -6.69 8.25
N THR A 191 -16.18 -5.79 8.17
CA THR A 191 -17.56 -6.07 7.72
C THR A 191 -17.91 -5.45 6.36
N VAL A 192 -16.98 -4.69 5.79
CA VAL A 192 -17.14 -4.02 4.49
C VAL A 192 -16.51 -4.82 3.37
N PRO A 193 -17.01 -4.71 2.12
CA PRO A 193 -16.44 -5.42 0.99
C PRO A 193 -14.95 -5.06 0.76
N LEU A 194 -14.12 -6.06 0.48
CA LEU A 194 -12.71 -5.93 0.15
C LEU A 194 -12.40 -6.51 -1.23
N LEU A 195 -11.69 -5.77 -2.06
CA LEU A 195 -11.03 -6.28 -3.26
C LEU A 195 -9.54 -6.44 -2.98
N PHE A 196 -9.03 -7.65 -3.14
CA PHE A 196 -7.60 -7.94 -3.12
C PHE A 196 -7.11 -8.10 -4.56
N VAL A 197 -6.23 -7.22 -4.98
CA VAL A 197 -5.58 -7.27 -6.28
C VAL A 197 -4.17 -7.80 -6.11
N ALA A 198 -3.89 -8.93 -6.73
CA ALA A 198 -2.56 -9.52 -6.83
C ALA A 198 -1.96 -9.26 -8.22
N ALA A 199 -0.65 -9.32 -8.32
CA ALA A 199 0.10 -9.21 -9.55
C ALA A 199 1.00 -10.44 -9.70
N GLU A 200 0.87 -11.16 -10.82
CA GLU A 200 1.52 -12.45 -11.08
C GLU A 200 3.04 -12.39 -10.88
N LYS A 201 3.67 -11.31 -11.36
CA LYS A 201 5.12 -11.12 -11.35
C LYS A 201 5.64 -10.28 -10.18
N ASP A 202 4.81 -10.07 -9.16
CA ASP A 202 5.19 -9.30 -7.98
C ASP A 202 6.28 -10.02 -7.18
N ARG A 203 7.44 -9.35 -7.03
CA ARG A 203 8.60 -9.87 -6.29
C ARG A 203 8.66 -9.38 -4.84
N LEU A 204 7.87 -8.35 -4.47
CA LEU A 204 7.77 -7.84 -3.10
C LEU A 204 6.64 -8.50 -2.33
N VAL A 205 5.47 -8.59 -2.92
CA VAL A 205 4.31 -9.26 -2.33
C VAL A 205 3.77 -10.29 -3.32
N PRO A 206 4.36 -11.50 -3.35
CA PRO A 206 3.94 -12.56 -4.28
C PRO A 206 2.44 -12.86 -4.22
N PRO A 207 1.81 -13.26 -5.35
CA PRO A 207 0.36 -13.43 -5.44
C PRO A 207 -0.20 -14.43 -4.42
N ASP A 208 0.56 -15.48 -4.06
CA ASP A 208 0.14 -16.44 -3.02
C ASP A 208 0.01 -15.79 -1.64
N VAL A 209 0.82 -14.77 -1.33
CA VAL A 209 0.71 -14.00 -0.07
C VAL A 209 -0.58 -13.20 -0.07
N VAL A 210 -0.91 -12.51 -1.17
CA VAL A 210 -2.17 -11.76 -1.32
C VAL A 210 -3.36 -12.71 -1.26
N GLN A 211 -3.29 -13.87 -1.92
CA GLN A 211 -4.35 -14.89 -1.89
C GLN A 211 -4.59 -15.44 -0.49
N ARG A 212 -3.51 -15.78 0.24
CA ARG A 212 -3.63 -16.25 1.65
C ARG A 212 -4.22 -15.15 2.53
N THR A 213 -3.86 -13.89 2.29
CA THR A 213 -4.45 -12.76 3.01
C THR A 213 -5.95 -12.67 2.70
N ALA A 214 -6.34 -12.69 1.43
CA ALA A 214 -7.76 -12.64 1.02
C ALA A 214 -8.58 -13.76 1.65
N LYS A 215 -8.05 -14.98 1.73
CA LYS A 215 -8.72 -16.12 2.36
C LYS A 215 -9.05 -15.91 3.85
N GLN A 216 -8.25 -15.12 4.59
CA GLN A 216 -8.58 -14.78 5.98
C GLN A 216 -9.84 -13.90 6.08
N PHE A 217 -10.16 -13.16 5.03
CA PHE A 217 -11.33 -12.28 4.93
C PHE A 217 -12.39 -12.82 3.97
N ALA A 218 -12.47 -14.14 3.77
CA ALA A 218 -13.32 -14.79 2.77
C ALA A 218 -14.81 -14.37 2.84
N HIS A 219 -15.30 -13.96 4.01
CA HIS A 219 -16.68 -13.52 4.21
C HIS A 219 -17.00 -12.17 3.55
N VAL A 220 -15.98 -11.34 3.21
CA VAL A 220 -16.14 -10.02 2.58
C VAL A 220 -15.19 -9.78 1.41
N SER A 221 -14.26 -10.70 1.15
CA SER A 221 -13.21 -10.49 0.15
C SER A 221 -13.60 -10.98 -1.24
N HIS A 222 -13.11 -10.25 -2.24
CA HIS A 222 -12.97 -10.69 -3.62
C HIS A 222 -11.49 -10.64 -3.99
N TYR A 223 -10.97 -11.71 -4.60
CA TYR A 223 -9.58 -11.82 -5.03
C TYR A 223 -9.50 -11.81 -6.55
N VAL A 224 -8.57 -11.05 -7.08
CA VAL A 224 -8.22 -11.04 -8.50
C VAL A 224 -6.71 -10.99 -8.67
N GLU A 225 -6.20 -11.74 -9.64
CA GLU A 225 -4.81 -11.73 -10.03
C GLU A 225 -4.68 -11.19 -11.45
N HIS A 226 -3.79 -10.23 -11.64
CA HIS A 226 -3.49 -9.68 -12.96
C HIS A 226 -2.21 -10.28 -13.51
N GLU A 227 -2.37 -10.99 -14.62
CA GLU A 227 -1.26 -11.53 -15.41
C GLU A 227 -0.36 -10.42 -15.93
N ASP A 228 0.92 -10.71 -16.11
CA ASP A 228 1.96 -9.80 -16.60
C ASP A 228 2.22 -8.55 -15.74
N GLN A 229 1.56 -8.40 -14.59
CA GLN A 229 1.78 -7.29 -13.69
C GLN A 229 2.83 -7.61 -12.61
N GLY A 230 3.66 -6.62 -12.27
CA GLY A 230 4.56 -6.63 -11.12
C GLY A 230 4.00 -5.80 -9.98
N HIS A 231 4.87 -5.44 -9.01
CA HIS A 231 4.42 -4.70 -7.82
C HIS A 231 3.86 -3.31 -8.14
N TRP A 232 4.38 -2.62 -9.18
CA TRP A 232 4.02 -1.24 -9.53
C TRP A 232 2.75 -1.15 -10.39
N VAL A 233 1.64 -1.70 -9.91
CA VAL A 233 0.34 -1.66 -10.61
C VAL A 233 -0.24 -0.24 -10.78
N LEU A 234 0.45 0.78 -10.27
CA LEU A 234 0.01 2.17 -10.34
C LEU A 234 0.36 2.87 -11.66
N GLY A 235 1.35 2.34 -12.41
CA GLY A 235 1.81 3.07 -13.57
C GLY A 235 2.57 2.25 -14.62
N GLN A 236 2.87 0.97 -14.39
CA GLN A 236 3.50 0.10 -15.39
C GLN A 236 2.53 -0.19 -16.56
N PRO A 237 3.01 -0.67 -17.73
CA PRO A 237 2.13 -1.01 -18.85
C PRO A 237 0.97 -1.92 -18.44
N GLY A 238 -0.27 -1.57 -18.81
CA GLY A 238 -1.48 -2.29 -18.42
C GLY A 238 -2.08 -1.88 -17.07
N TRP A 239 -1.58 -0.84 -16.42
CA TRP A 239 -2.15 -0.29 -15.19
C TRP A 239 -3.62 0.11 -15.34
N GLU A 240 -4.05 0.55 -16.53
CA GLU A 240 -5.43 0.93 -16.81
C GLU A 240 -6.39 -0.25 -16.63
N ARG A 241 -5.97 -1.47 -16.95
CA ARG A 241 -6.75 -2.69 -16.73
C ARG A 241 -6.95 -2.95 -15.24
N VAL A 242 -5.91 -2.72 -14.43
CA VAL A 242 -5.99 -2.85 -12.97
C VAL A 242 -6.90 -1.78 -12.38
N ALA A 243 -6.73 -0.53 -12.81
CA ALA A 243 -7.54 0.60 -12.36
C ALA A 243 -9.02 0.44 -12.76
N GLY A 244 -9.28 0.00 -14.00
CA GLY A 244 -10.64 -0.26 -14.49
C GLY A 244 -11.33 -1.38 -13.73
N HIS A 245 -10.61 -2.46 -13.40
CA HIS A 245 -11.16 -3.55 -12.59
C HIS A 245 -11.51 -3.07 -11.17
N ALA A 246 -10.59 -2.35 -10.52
CA ALA A 246 -10.82 -1.84 -9.18
C ALA A 246 -11.99 -0.83 -9.15
N GLU A 247 -12.05 0.08 -10.12
CA GLU A 247 -13.12 1.07 -10.23
C GLU A 247 -14.49 0.41 -10.47
N ALA A 248 -14.59 -0.50 -11.42
CA ALA A 248 -15.85 -1.20 -11.73
C ALA A 248 -16.35 -2.00 -10.53
N TRP A 249 -15.45 -2.70 -9.82
CA TRP A 249 -15.78 -3.45 -8.63
C TRP A 249 -16.28 -2.52 -7.50
N LEU A 250 -15.55 -1.43 -7.22
CA LEU A 250 -15.95 -0.45 -6.20
C LEU A 250 -17.30 0.19 -6.53
N THR A 251 -17.53 0.53 -7.79
CA THR A 251 -18.81 1.09 -8.25
C THR A 251 -19.98 0.16 -7.95
N GLY A 252 -19.84 -1.14 -8.20
CA GLY A 252 -20.86 -2.14 -7.87
C GLY A 252 -21.08 -2.38 -6.37
N LYS A 253 -20.22 -1.83 -5.48
CA LYS A 253 -20.34 -2.00 -4.02
C LYS A 253 -20.83 -0.75 -3.29
N VAL A 254 -20.82 0.43 -3.94
CA VAL A 254 -21.18 1.71 -3.29
C VAL A 254 -22.33 2.46 -3.98
N THR A 255 -22.98 1.81 -4.93
CA THR A 255 -24.25 2.29 -5.55
C THR A 255 -25.45 2.02 -4.66
#